data_ad1a46a61dee789ebfa320a29cb3946a
#
_entry.id   ad1a46a61dee789ebfa320a29cb3946a
#
_cell.length_a   1.000
_cell.length_b   1.000
_cell.length_c   1.000
_cell.angle_alpha   90.00
_cell.angle_beta   90.00
_cell.angle_gamma   90.00
#
_symmetry.space_group_name_H-M   'P 1'
#
loop_
_entity.id
_entity.type
_entity.pdbx_description
1 polymer ?
#
loop_
_entity_poly.entity_id
_entity_poly.type
_entity_poly.pdbx_seq_one_letter_code
_entity_poly.pdbx_strand_id
1 'polypeptide(L)'
;MRFRVRKSAHVLERLGLAMAGAASGLFVGVLVGSNVDALTSQGFLLLMMIAGAVGFYLGIDTPPLRFHPTDDGADGQIDTAEFLSAVGTFLATGSAFASVGAIVLRHDPHIAWTTMIMAGWVVGVAMQITAGAIARIRSFRRRPGRA
;
A
#
# COMPACT_ATOMS: atom_id res chain seq x y z
N MET A 1 16.01 -26.07 -12.14
CA MET A 1 15.89 -24.71 -12.72
C MET A 1 14.59 -23.98 -12.35
N ARG A 2 13.42 -24.60 -12.35
CA ARG A 2 12.11 -23.94 -12.07
C ARG A 2 11.99 -23.25 -10.69
N PHE A 3 12.66 -23.75 -9.66
CA PHE A 3 12.58 -23.18 -8.29
C PHE A 3 13.31 -21.81 -8.16
N ARG A 4 14.41 -21.61 -8.88
CA ARG A 4 15.16 -20.33 -8.85
C ARG A 4 14.40 -19.22 -9.58
N VAL A 5 13.79 -19.56 -10.73
CA VAL A 5 13.02 -18.61 -11.53
C VAL A 5 11.80 -18.10 -10.74
N ARG A 6 11.15 -18.96 -9.96
CA ARG A 6 9.98 -18.59 -9.15
C ARG A 6 10.35 -17.67 -7.97
N LYS A 7 11.54 -17.85 -7.36
CA LYS A 7 12.04 -16.96 -6.30
C LYS A 7 12.40 -15.59 -6.84
N SER A 8 13.08 -15.52 -7.99
CA SER A 8 13.46 -14.23 -8.60
C SER A 8 12.24 -13.46 -9.09
N ALA A 9 11.24 -14.11 -9.66
CA ALA A 9 9.99 -13.47 -10.05
C ALA A 9 9.27 -12.82 -8.85
N HIS A 10 9.18 -13.53 -7.73
CA HIS A 10 8.54 -13.02 -6.52
C HIS A 10 9.31 -11.84 -5.87
N VAL A 11 10.64 -11.87 -5.94
CA VAL A 11 11.48 -10.75 -5.47
C VAL A 11 11.27 -9.51 -6.36
N LEU A 12 11.23 -9.70 -7.67
CA LEU A 12 10.98 -8.62 -8.63
C LEU A 12 9.59 -8.00 -8.44
N GLU A 13 8.56 -8.82 -8.24
CA GLU A 13 7.21 -8.37 -7.96
C GLU A 13 7.14 -7.51 -6.69
N ARG A 14 7.76 -7.97 -5.59
CA ARG A 14 7.83 -7.22 -4.34
C ARG A 14 8.58 -5.90 -4.49
N LEU A 15 9.69 -5.91 -5.23
CA LEU A 15 10.47 -4.71 -5.49
C LEU A 15 9.66 -3.71 -6.34
N GLY A 16 8.98 -4.20 -7.38
CA GLY A 16 8.10 -3.38 -8.22
C GLY A 16 6.99 -2.71 -7.42
N LEU A 17 6.34 -3.46 -6.52
CA LEU A 17 5.30 -2.90 -5.63
C LEU A 17 5.86 -1.91 -4.63
N ALA A 18 7.03 -2.16 -4.06
CA ALA A 18 7.70 -1.20 -3.18
C ALA A 18 8.04 0.11 -3.94
N MET A 19 8.51 0.01 -5.17
CA MET A 19 8.77 1.18 -6.03
C MET A 19 7.47 1.93 -6.38
N ALA A 20 6.40 1.24 -6.69
CA ALA A 20 5.08 1.84 -6.92
C ALA A 20 4.56 2.57 -5.68
N GLY A 21 4.73 1.97 -4.50
CA GLY A 21 4.41 2.60 -3.22
C GLY A 21 5.25 3.83 -2.93
N ALA A 22 6.57 3.78 -3.20
CA ALA A 22 7.45 4.92 -3.07
C ALA A 22 7.03 6.07 -4.00
N ALA A 23 6.73 5.78 -5.26
CA ALA A 23 6.24 6.76 -6.21
C ALA A 23 4.90 7.38 -5.76
N SER A 24 3.98 6.56 -5.27
CA SER A 24 2.70 7.01 -4.69
C SER A 24 2.93 8.02 -3.55
N GLY A 25 3.82 7.70 -2.60
CA GLY A 25 4.19 8.59 -1.51
C GLY A 25 4.85 9.89 -1.99
N LEU A 26 5.72 9.79 -3.00
CA LEU A 26 6.38 10.95 -3.58
C LEU A 26 5.37 11.92 -4.21
N PHE A 27 4.42 11.43 -5.00
CA PHE A 27 3.42 12.30 -5.65
C PHE A 27 2.51 13.00 -4.65
N VAL A 28 2.05 12.29 -3.62
CA VAL A 28 1.26 12.89 -2.54
C VAL A 28 2.10 13.89 -1.76
N GLY A 29 3.35 13.54 -1.44
CA GLY A 29 4.30 14.42 -0.74
C GLY A 29 4.58 15.72 -1.50
N VAL A 30 4.79 15.64 -2.82
CA VAL A 30 5.01 16.82 -3.67
C VAL A 30 3.76 17.71 -3.69
N LEU A 31 2.57 17.14 -3.87
CA LEU A 31 1.34 17.93 -3.85
C LEU A 31 1.13 18.64 -2.49
N VAL A 32 1.35 17.91 -1.39
CA VAL A 32 1.22 18.48 -0.05
C VAL A 32 2.28 19.55 0.20
N GLY A 33 3.53 19.28 -0.15
CA GLY A 33 4.63 20.24 -0.01
C GLY A 33 4.43 21.51 -0.84
N SER A 34 3.81 21.44 -2.02
CA SER A 34 3.50 22.61 -2.82
C SER A 34 2.38 23.50 -2.25
N ASN A 35 1.55 22.97 -1.36
CA ASN A 35 0.40 23.67 -0.76
C ASN A 35 0.60 24.00 0.74
N VAL A 36 1.62 23.42 1.39
CA VAL A 36 1.88 23.58 2.82
C VAL A 36 3.37 23.82 3.04
N ASP A 37 3.78 25.07 3.23
CA ASP A 37 5.20 25.47 3.35
C ASP A 37 5.97 24.69 4.41
N ALA A 38 5.33 24.32 5.52
CA ALA A 38 5.95 23.53 6.58
C ALA A 38 6.36 22.11 6.15
N LEU A 39 5.80 21.60 5.04
CA LEU A 39 6.01 20.23 4.54
C LEU A 39 6.82 20.19 3.22
N THR A 40 7.54 21.26 2.89
CA THR A 40 8.39 21.34 1.68
C THR A 40 9.73 20.61 1.82
N SER A 41 10.07 20.11 3.01
CA SER A 41 11.38 19.54 3.30
C SER A 41 11.65 18.23 2.55
N GLN A 42 12.90 18.03 2.11
CA GLN A 42 13.33 16.76 1.51
C GLN A 42 13.12 15.57 2.47
N GLY A 43 13.26 15.80 3.79
CA GLY A 43 13.00 14.78 4.81
C GLY A 43 11.55 14.31 4.81
N PHE A 44 10.60 15.21 4.62
CA PHE A 44 9.18 14.85 4.49
C PHE A 44 8.93 14.00 3.23
N LEU A 45 9.50 14.39 2.08
CA LEU A 45 9.36 13.61 0.84
C LEU A 45 9.96 12.20 0.99
N LEU A 46 11.13 12.07 1.61
CA LEU A 46 11.74 10.77 1.89
C LEU A 46 10.88 9.92 2.82
N LEU A 47 10.31 10.53 3.87
CA LEU A 47 9.40 9.84 4.78
C LEU A 47 8.18 9.29 4.04
N MET A 48 7.56 10.09 3.18
CA MET A 48 6.41 9.69 2.37
C MET A 48 6.77 8.54 1.41
N MET A 49 7.93 8.62 0.75
CA MET A 49 8.44 7.54 -0.12
C MET A 49 8.66 6.24 0.65
N ILE A 50 9.32 6.30 1.81
CA ILE A 50 9.60 5.11 2.62
C ILE A 50 8.30 4.50 3.15
N ALA A 51 7.39 5.31 3.66
CA ALA A 51 6.10 4.85 4.16
C ALA A 51 5.28 4.16 3.06
N GLY A 52 5.24 4.74 1.85
CA GLY A 52 4.59 4.14 0.69
C GLY A 52 5.24 2.80 0.28
N ALA A 53 6.59 2.77 0.19
CA ALA A 53 7.32 1.55 -0.12
C ALA A 53 7.02 0.41 0.87
N VAL A 54 7.04 0.71 2.16
CA VAL A 54 6.76 -0.26 3.24
C VAL A 54 5.31 -0.74 3.17
N GLY A 55 4.35 0.15 2.99
CA GLY A 55 2.93 -0.19 2.89
C GLY A 55 2.65 -1.17 1.76
N PHE A 56 3.11 -0.85 0.55
CA PHE A 56 2.91 -1.71 -0.63
C PHE A 56 3.71 -3.02 -0.55
N TYR A 57 4.92 -2.99 0.01
CA TYR A 57 5.70 -4.21 0.23
C TYR A 57 5.03 -5.18 1.21
N LEU A 58 4.42 -4.67 2.27
CA LEU A 58 3.72 -5.48 3.26
C LEU A 58 2.35 -5.96 2.76
N GLY A 59 1.67 -5.16 1.94
CA GLY A 59 0.37 -5.50 1.38
C GLY A 59 0.35 -6.78 0.55
N ILE A 60 1.49 -7.17 -0.07
CA ILE A 60 1.59 -8.40 -0.88
C ILE A 60 1.57 -9.68 -0.02
N ASP A 61 1.82 -9.60 1.28
CA ASP A 61 1.81 -10.78 2.16
C ASP A 61 0.38 -11.25 2.51
N THR A 62 -0.64 -10.49 2.07
CA THR A 62 -2.05 -10.90 2.24
C THR A 62 -2.42 -11.93 1.16
N PRO A 63 -3.15 -13.02 1.52
CA PRO A 63 -3.59 -13.99 0.52
C PRO A 63 -4.50 -13.32 -0.51
N PRO A 64 -4.39 -13.67 -1.81
CA PRO A 64 -5.27 -13.12 -2.83
C PRO A 64 -6.72 -13.57 -2.62
N LEU A 65 -7.65 -12.65 -2.87
CA LEU A 65 -9.09 -12.93 -2.89
C LEU A 65 -9.39 -14.08 -3.87
N ARG A 66 -10.11 -15.09 -3.41
CA ARG A 66 -10.62 -16.16 -4.27
C ARG A 66 -11.90 -15.67 -4.94
N PHE A 67 -11.82 -15.30 -6.21
CA PHE A 67 -12.95 -14.82 -7.01
C PHE A 67 -13.94 -15.93 -7.40
N HIS A 68 -13.61 -17.20 -7.21
CA HIS A 68 -14.49 -18.32 -7.49
C HIS A 68 -14.79 -19.06 -6.18
N PRO A 69 -16.08 -19.26 -5.82
CA PRO A 69 -16.43 -20.13 -4.72
C PRO A 69 -16.00 -21.54 -5.11
N THR A 70 -15.01 -22.09 -4.44
CA THR A 70 -14.78 -23.53 -4.43
C THR A 70 -15.91 -24.14 -3.60
N ASP A 71 -16.53 -25.20 -4.09
CA ASP A 71 -17.67 -25.92 -3.50
C ASP A 71 -17.44 -26.49 -2.08
N ASP A 72 -16.30 -26.23 -1.49
CA ASP A 72 -16.01 -26.57 -0.10
C ASP A 72 -16.61 -25.47 0.78
N GLY A 73 -17.83 -25.72 1.29
CA GLY A 73 -18.68 -24.93 2.17
C GLY A 73 -18.02 -24.17 3.35
N ALA A 74 -16.91 -23.53 3.11
CA ALA A 74 -16.30 -22.59 4.01
C ALA A 74 -16.99 -21.24 3.83
N ASP A 75 -17.77 -20.85 4.84
CA ASP A 75 -18.40 -19.56 5.00
C ASP A 75 -17.55 -18.44 4.40
N GLY A 76 -18.14 -17.69 3.44
CA GLY A 76 -17.52 -16.57 2.74
C GLY A 76 -17.23 -15.35 3.63
N GLN A 77 -16.67 -15.57 4.80
CA GLN A 77 -16.18 -14.50 5.66
C GLN A 77 -14.92 -13.89 5.05
N ILE A 78 -15.05 -12.65 4.61
CA ILE A 78 -13.91 -11.84 4.16
C ILE A 78 -12.91 -11.74 5.31
N ASP A 79 -11.67 -12.19 5.08
CA ASP A 79 -10.62 -12.04 6.09
C ASP A 79 -10.31 -10.55 6.32
N THR A 80 -10.30 -10.14 7.59
CA THR A 80 -10.01 -8.74 7.98
C THR A 80 -8.70 -8.22 7.37
N ALA A 81 -7.66 -9.05 7.27
CA ALA A 81 -6.39 -8.65 6.67
C ALA A 81 -6.54 -8.38 5.16
N GLU A 82 -7.33 -9.19 4.47
CA GLU A 82 -7.63 -9.06 3.06
C GLU A 82 -8.46 -7.80 2.77
N PHE A 83 -9.50 -7.55 3.56
CA PHE A 83 -10.30 -6.33 3.46
C PHE A 83 -9.45 -5.07 3.70
N LEU A 84 -8.64 -5.04 4.77
CA LEU A 84 -7.75 -3.92 5.07
C LEU A 84 -6.74 -3.68 3.94
N SER A 85 -6.18 -4.75 3.37
CA SER A 85 -5.25 -4.62 2.24
C SER A 85 -5.92 -4.04 1.00
N ALA A 86 -7.11 -4.52 0.66
CA ALA A 86 -7.85 -4.05 -0.51
C ALA A 86 -8.25 -2.58 -0.39
N VAL A 87 -8.89 -2.20 0.73
CA VAL A 87 -9.30 -0.81 0.99
C VAL A 87 -8.08 0.11 1.12
N GLY A 88 -7.04 -0.34 1.82
CA GLY A 88 -5.80 0.42 1.97
C GLY A 88 -5.11 0.69 0.63
N THR A 89 -5.05 -0.32 -0.24
CA THR A 89 -4.49 -0.15 -1.59
C THR A 89 -5.32 0.83 -2.41
N PHE A 90 -6.65 0.71 -2.38
CA PHE A 90 -7.53 1.62 -3.09
C PHE A 90 -7.36 3.07 -2.64
N LEU A 91 -7.33 3.32 -1.33
CA LEU A 91 -7.15 4.67 -0.79
C LEU A 91 -5.77 5.25 -1.13
N ALA A 92 -4.70 4.47 -0.98
CA ALA A 92 -3.35 4.95 -1.27
C ALA A 92 -3.15 5.24 -2.76
N THR A 93 -3.61 4.34 -3.65
CA THR A 93 -3.49 4.54 -5.10
C THR A 93 -4.42 5.62 -5.62
N GLY A 94 -5.66 5.71 -5.12
CA GLY A 94 -6.61 6.76 -5.46
C GLY A 94 -6.10 8.15 -5.07
N SER A 95 -5.53 8.29 -3.87
CA SER A 95 -4.90 9.54 -3.42
C SER A 95 -3.70 9.92 -4.29
N ALA A 96 -2.85 8.95 -4.65
CA ALA A 96 -1.72 9.18 -5.54
C ALA A 96 -2.20 9.59 -6.94
N PHE A 97 -3.22 8.94 -7.48
CA PHE A 97 -3.81 9.29 -8.78
C PHE A 97 -4.38 10.72 -8.78
N ALA A 98 -5.11 11.10 -7.72
CA ALA A 98 -5.62 12.46 -7.56
C ALA A 98 -4.49 13.49 -7.48
N SER A 99 -3.39 13.16 -6.77
CA SER A 99 -2.20 14.02 -6.68
C SER A 99 -1.54 14.23 -8.05
N VAL A 100 -1.34 13.15 -8.81
CA VAL A 100 -0.80 13.24 -10.17
C VAL A 100 -1.71 14.08 -11.06
N GLY A 101 -3.02 13.88 -10.99
CA GLY A 101 -4.00 14.68 -11.73
C GLY A 101 -3.88 16.16 -11.43
N ALA A 102 -3.81 16.54 -10.16
CA ALA A 102 -3.64 17.94 -9.76
C ALA A 102 -2.33 18.54 -10.29
N ILE A 103 -1.21 17.82 -10.17
CA ILE A 103 0.11 18.27 -10.64
C ILE A 103 0.12 18.44 -12.16
N VAL A 104 -0.35 17.43 -12.91
CA VAL A 104 -0.32 17.42 -14.38
C VAL A 104 -1.25 18.47 -14.98
N LEU A 105 -2.43 18.64 -14.41
CA LEU A 105 -3.42 19.63 -14.85
C LEU A 105 -3.10 21.04 -14.33
N ARG A 106 -2.01 21.22 -13.59
CA ARG A 106 -1.62 22.51 -12.95
C ARG A 106 -2.78 23.12 -12.16
N HIS A 107 -3.54 22.25 -11.50
CA HIS A 107 -4.64 22.67 -10.66
C HIS A 107 -4.15 22.87 -9.23
N ASP A 108 -4.32 24.07 -8.69
CA ASP A 108 -4.01 24.37 -7.29
C ASP A 108 -5.24 24.05 -6.41
N PRO A 109 -5.29 22.84 -5.82
CA PRO A 109 -6.44 22.44 -5.03
C PRO A 109 -6.49 23.27 -3.73
N HIS A 110 -7.71 23.59 -3.31
CA HIS A 110 -7.92 24.21 -2.01
C HIS A 110 -7.31 23.32 -0.90
N ILE A 111 -6.77 23.95 0.15
CA ILE A 111 -6.07 23.26 1.27
C ILE A 111 -6.87 22.07 1.84
N ALA A 112 -8.20 22.15 1.86
CA ALA A 112 -9.05 21.06 2.31
C ALA A 112 -8.91 19.80 1.43
N TRP A 113 -8.83 19.95 0.11
CA TRP A 113 -8.61 18.83 -0.82
C TRP A 113 -7.23 18.21 -0.66
N THR A 114 -6.20 19.06 -0.52
CA THR A 114 -4.83 18.60 -0.24
C THR A 114 -4.77 17.79 1.05
N THR A 115 -5.44 18.27 2.10
CA THR A 115 -5.53 17.57 3.39
C THR A 115 -6.29 16.23 3.27
N MET A 116 -7.40 16.20 2.51
CA MET A 116 -8.15 14.96 2.27
C MET A 116 -7.33 13.92 1.50
N ILE A 117 -6.60 14.35 0.47
CA ILE A 117 -5.72 13.47 -0.31
C ILE A 117 -4.61 12.90 0.58
N MET A 118 -3.98 13.75 1.39
CA MET A 118 -2.96 13.31 2.33
C MET A 118 -3.52 12.34 3.37
N ALA A 119 -4.64 12.65 3.98
CA ALA A 119 -5.30 11.79 4.98
C ALA A 119 -5.69 10.43 4.38
N GLY A 120 -6.28 10.43 3.19
CA GLY A 120 -6.64 9.21 2.45
C GLY A 120 -5.42 8.33 2.18
N TRP A 121 -4.32 8.93 1.77
CA TRP A 121 -3.07 8.21 1.53
C TRP A 121 -2.48 7.63 2.83
N VAL A 122 -2.39 8.42 3.90
CA VAL A 122 -1.85 7.97 5.20
C VAL A 122 -2.68 6.82 5.76
N VAL A 123 -4.01 6.94 5.74
CA VAL A 123 -4.93 5.89 6.18
C VAL A 123 -4.75 4.64 5.32
N GLY A 124 -4.69 4.79 4.00
CA GLY A 124 -4.48 3.67 3.08
C GLY A 124 -3.18 2.90 3.36
N VAL A 125 -2.06 3.60 3.51
CA VAL A 125 -0.76 2.98 3.84
C VAL A 125 -0.79 2.33 5.22
N ALA A 126 -1.39 2.97 6.22
CA ALA A 126 -1.52 2.40 7.56
C ALA A 126 -2.33 1.10 7.55
N MET A 127 -3.42 1.04 6.78
CA MET A 127 -4.23 -0.18 6.59
C MET A 127 -3.43 -1.29 5.94
N GLN A 128 -2.62 -1.00 4.91
CA GLN A 128 -1.75 -2.00 4.26
C GLN A 128 -0.70 -2.55 5.22
N ILE A 129 -0.03 -1.69 5.99
CA ILE A 129 0.96 -2.11 7.00
C ILE A 129 0.30 -3.01 8.03
N THR A 130 -0.87 -2.64 8.52
CA THR A 130 -1.63 -3.41 9.51
C THR A 130 -2.05 -4.77 8.94
N ALA A 131 -2.55 -4.81 7.71
CA ALA A 131 -2.92 -6.05 7.03
C ALA A 131 -1.72 -7.00 6.89
N GLY A 132 -0.59 -6.49 6.43
CA GLY A 132 0.65 -7.27 6.31
C GLY A 132 1.18 -7.77 7.65
N ALA A 133 1.08 -6.97 8.72
CA ALA A 133 1.47 -7.38 10.06
C ALA A 133 0.58 -8.52 10.58
N ILE A 134 -0.75 -8.42 10.42
CA ILE A 134 -1.71 -9.47 10.79
C ILE A 134 -1.40 -10.77 10.03
N ALA A 135 -1.18 -10.70 8.73
CA ALA A 135 -0.87 -11.87 7.89
C ALA A 135 0.41 -12.58 8.35
N ARG A 136 1.46 -11.82 8.70
CA ARG A 136 2.72 -12.36 9.20
C ARG A 136 2.57 -13.02 10.57
N ILE A 137 1.90 -12.38 11.53
CA ILE A 137 1.67 -12.94 12.86
C ILE A 137 0.91 -14.28 12.77
N ARG A 138 -0.12 -14.36 11.91
CA ARG A 138 -0.86 -15.60 11.69
C ARG A 138 0.00 -16.70 11.05
N SER A 139 0.89 -16.35 10.14
CA SER A 139 1.80 -17.32 9.51
C SER A 139 2.80 -17.92 10.51
N PHE A 140 3.29 -17.13 11.48
CA PHE A 140 4.15 -17.61 12.56
C PHE A 140 3.42 -18.58 13.48
N ARG A 141 2.16 -18.29 13.85
CA ARG A 141 1.34 -19.16 14.72
C ARG A 141 0.97 -20.50 14.09
N ARG A 142 0.89 -20.56 12.75
CA ARG A 142 0.55 -21.80 12.01
C ARG A 142 1.76 -22.73 11.78
N ARG A 143 2.94 -22.41 12.31
CA ARG A 143 4.12 -23.29 12.31
C ARG A 143 4.37 -23.90 13.70
N PRO A 144 3.52 -24.82 14.23
CA PRO A 144 3.84 -25.58 15.41
C PRO A 144 4.78 -26.70 15.00
N GLY A 145 6.02 -26.70 15.52
CA GLY A 145 6.86 -27.90 15.69
C GLY A 145 7.19 -28.67 14.44
N ARG A 146 8.16 -28.22 13.62
CA ARG A 146 9.11 -29.11 12.98
C ARG A 146 10.35 -29.14 13.85
N ALA A 147 10.28 -29.93 14.92
CA ALA A 147 11.43 -30.50 15.60
C ALA A 147 11.61 -31.92 15.07
#